data_c7dd8f415e0803ea63b6756e7b615beb
#
_entry.id   c7dd8f415e0803ea63b6756e7b615beb
#
_cell.length_a   1.000
_cell.length_b   1.000
_cell.length_c   1.000
_cell.angle_alpha   90.00
_cell.angle_beta   90.00
_cell.angle_gamma   90.00
#
_symmetry.space_group_name_H-M   'P 1'
#
loop_
_entity.id
_entity.type
_entity.pdbx_description
1 polymer ?
#
loop_
_entity_poly.entity_id
_entity_poly.type
_entity_poly.pdbx_seq_one_letter_code
_entity_poly.pdbx_strand_id
1 'polypeptide(L)'
;MFDSVFKDIRYELTRGNTLTKIILINCAVFIALLLAKIIITTVNGGDSNIYYLFTNWITLPTSFGQLMYQPWSLFTYSFVHEGLLHILFNMLLLYWFGAIAGDLIGDRRIFPIYFYGAFFGGLF
;
A
#
# COMPACT_ATOMS: atom_id res chain seq x y z
N MET A 1 -7.70 -2.30 -25.91
CA MET A 1 -6.84 -2.87 -24.86
C MET A 1 -6.91 -2.08 -23.55
N PHE A 2 -6.61 -0.79 -23.55
CA PHE A 2 -6.72 0.01 -22.31
C PHE A 2 -8.14 0.08 -21.74
N ASP A 3 -9.17 0.23 -22.59
CA ASP A 3 -10.57 0.26 -22.15
C ASP A 3 -11.02 -1.06 -21.51
N SER A 4 -10.51 -2.19 -21.95
CA SER A 4 -10.79 -3.48 -21.32
C SER A 4 -10.13 -3.58 -19.95
N VAL A 5 -8.87 -3.17 -19.84
CA VAL A 5 -8.14 -3.16 -18.57
C VAL A 5 -8.83 -2.25 -17.54
N PHE A 6 -9.27 -1.05 -17.95
CA PHE A 6 -10.01 -0.14 -17.05
C PHE A 6 -11.35 -0.74 -16.60
N LYS A 7 -12.06 -1.42 -17.50
CA LYS A 7 -13.32 -2.10 -17.17
C LYS A 7 -13.09 -3.24 -16.19
N ASP A 8 -12.02 -4.04 -16.38
CA ASP A 8 -11.68 -5.15 -15.50
C ASP A 8 -11.28 -4.66 -14.11
N ILE A 9 -10.42 -3.64 -14.03
CA ILE A 9 -10.05 -3.01 -12.76
C ILE A 9 -11.28 -2.44 -12.04
N ARG A 10 -12.16 -1.75 -12.76
CA ARG A 10 -13.40 -1.20 -12.19
C ARG A 10 -14.33 -2.31 -11.69
N TYR A 11 -14.44 -3.40 -12.45
CA TYR A 11 -15.23 -4.56 -12.04
C TYR A 11 -14.70 -5.17 -10.75
N GLU A 12 -13.39 -5.40 -10.66
CA GLU A 12 -12.74 -5.96 -9.48
C GLU A 12 -12.86 -5.02 -8.26
N LEU A 13 -12.73 -3.70 -8.44
CA LEU A 13 -12.93 -2.73 -7.37
C LEU A 13 -14.37 -2.68 -6.85
N THR A 14 -15.36 -2.95 -7.71
CA THR A 14 -16.77 -2.87 -7.33
C THR A 14 -17.35 -4.20 -6.88
N ARG A 15 -16.95 -5.30 -7.50
CA ARG A 15 -17.49 -6.64 -7.30
C ARG A 15 -16.47 -7.71 -6.89
N GLY A 16 -15.17 -7.39 -6.99
CA GLY A 16 -14.10 -8.28 -6.56
C GLY A 16 -14.13 -8.55 -5.05
N ASN A 17 -13.42 -9.59 -4.64
CA ASN A 17 -13.26 -9.90 -3.23
C ASN A 17 -12.36 -8.86 -2.52
N THR A 18 -12.41 -8.83 -1.19
CA THR A 18 -11.64 -7.87 -0.37
C THR A 18 -10.14 -7.98 -0.61
N LEU A 19 -9.62 -9.20 -0.74
CA LEU A 19 -8.19 -9.45 -1.00
C LEU A 19 -7.73 -8.77 -2.30
N THR A 20 -8.45 -8.99 -3.40
CA THR A 20 -8.15 -8.37 -4.70
C THR A 20 -8.18 -6.84 -4.60
N LYS A 21 -9.15 -6.27 -3.89
CA LYS A 21 -9.23 -4.82 -3.68
C LYS A 21 -8.01 -4.28 -2.93
N ILE A 22 -7.57 -4.94 -1.88
CA ILE A 22 -6.38 -4.52 -1.12
C ILE A 22 -5.14 -4.57 -2.01
N ILE A 23 -4.96 -5.64 -2.80
CA ILE A 23 -3.83 -5.76 -3.74
C ILE A 23 -3.86 -4.64 -4.79
N LEU A 24 -5.01 -4.38 -5.39
CA LEU A 24 -5.15 -3.32 -6.40
C LEU A 24 -4.87 -1.93 -5.82
N ILE A 25 -5.32 -1.65 -4.59
CA ILE A 25 -5.04 -0.38 -3.90
C ILE A 25 -3.53 -0.23 -3.65
N ASN A 26 -2.86 -1.28 -3.16
CA ASN A 26 -1.42 -1.27 -2.96
C ASN A 26 -0.65 -1.00 -4.26
N CYS A 27 -1.02 -1.67 -5.35
CA CYS A 27 -0.44 -1.44 -6.67
C CYS A 27 -0.68 -0.01 -7.17
N ALA A 28 -1.88 0.52 -7.00
CA ALA A 28 -2.23 1.88 -7.41
C ALA A 28 -1.43 2.93 -6.61
N VAL A 29 -1.31 2.75 -5.29
CA VAL A 29 -0.50 3.64 -4.44
C VAL A 29 0.98 3.57 -4.84
N PHE A 30 1.51 2.38 -5.09
CA PHE A 30 2.89 2.21 -5.55
C PHE A 30 3.16 2.95 -6.86
N ILE A 31 2.30 2.79 -7.85
CA ILE A 31 2.43 3.50 -9.13
C ILE A 31 2.34 5.01 -8.94
N ALA A 32 1.39 5.49 -8.13
CA ALA A 32 1.23 6.91 -7.85
C ALA A 32 2.47 7.50 -7.17
N LEU A 33 3.03 6.82 -6.17
CA LEU A 33 4.25 7.26 -5.47
C LEU A 33 5.48 7.19 -6.38
N LEU A 34 5.58 6.19 -7.24
CA LEU A 34 6.66 6.07 -8.23
C LEU A 34 6.62 7.24 -9.23
N LEU A 35 5.44 7.54 -9.76
CA LEU A 35 5.25 8.69 -10.66
C LEU A 35 5.55 10.02 -9.96
N ALA A 36 5.07 10.20 -8.73
CA ALA A 36 5.36 11.37 -7.92
C ALA A 36 6.85 11.54 -7.69
N LYS A 37 7.57 10.46 -7.37
CA LYS A 37 9.03 10.48 -7.21
C LYS A 37 9.73 10.94 -8.49
N ILE A 38 9.38 10.35 -9.63
CA ILE A 38 9.97 10.69 -10.92
C ILE A 38 9.73 12.17 -11.25
N ILE A 39 8.48 12.63 -11.13
CA ILE A 39 8.10 14.02 -11.46
C ILE A 39 8.83 15.01 -10.53
N ILE A 40 8.75 14.82 -9.22
CA ILE A 40 9.34 15.72 -8.23
C ILE A 40 10.86 15.77 -8.40
N THR A 41 11.52 14.63 -8.57
CA THR A 41 12.97 14.57 -8.76
C THR A 41 13.39 15.25 -10.05
N THR A 42 12.66 15.03 -11.14
CA THR A 42 12.96 15.65 -12.44
C THR A 42 12.79 17.17 -12.40
N VAL A 43 11.69 17.66 -11.83
CA VAL A 43 11.41 19.10 -11.72
C VAL A 43 12.43 19.81 -10.82
N ASN A 44 12.96 19.14 -9.80
CA ASN A 44 13.95 19.69 -8.88
C ASN A 44 15.40 19.39 -9.30
N GLY A 45 15.66 19.19 -10.58
CA GLY A 45 17.02 19.04 -11.10
C GLY A 45 17.77 17.79 -10.60
N GLY A 46 17.04 16.72 -10.27
CA GLY A 46 17.59 15.47 -9.75
C GLY A 46 17.53 15.33 -8.21
N ASP A 47 17.08 16.36 -7.49
CA ASP A 47 16.94 16.31 -6.04
C ASP A 47 15.62 15.63 -5.63
N SER A 48 15.73 14.57 -4.84
CA SER A 48 14.61 13.81 -4.31
C SER A 48 14.20 14.18 -2.88
N ASN A 49 14.84 15.17 -2.26
CA ASN A 49 14.58 15.55 -0.86
C ASN A 49 13.11 15.92 -0.62
N ILE A 50 12.49 16.65 -1.54
CA ILE A 50 11.08 17.06 -1.42
C ILE A 50 10.17 15.83 -1.44
N TYR A 51 10.47 14.84 -2.27
CA TYR A 51 9.72 13.58 -2.29
C TYR A 51 9.82 12.84 -0.94
N TYR A 52 11.02 12.76 -0.35
CA TYR A 52 11.21 12.11 0.95
C TYR A 52 10.56 12.90 2.10
N LEU A 53 10.55 14.22 2.06
CA LEU A 53 9.79 15.04 3.01
C LEU A 53 8.30 14.71 2.98
N PHE A 54 7.74 14.54 1.79
CA PHE A 54 6.34 14.14 1.62
C PHE A 54 6.10 12.70 2.12
N THR A 55 6.93 11.74 1.73
CA THR A 55 6.73 10.34 2.11
C THR A 55 6.96 10.08 3.59
N ASN A 56 7.78 10.87 4.27
CA ASN A 56 7.96 10.78 5.73
C ASN A 56 6.66 11.00 6.52
N TRP A 57 5.68 11.68 5.94
CA TRP A 57 4.36 11.85 6.58
C TRP A 57 3.48 10.61 6.53
N ILE A 58 3.76 9.69 5.64
CA ILE A 58 2.97 8.47 5.42
C ILE A 58 3.72 7.18 5.78
N THR A 59 5.03 7.26 6.02
CA THR A 59 5.85 6.14 6.49
C THR A 59 5.99 6.15 8.01
N LEU A 60 6.41 5.01 8.57
CA LEU A 60 6.63 4.91 10.01
C LEU A 60 7.83 5.77 10.44
N PRO A 61 7.67 6.65 11.42
CA PRO A 61 8.77 7.39 12.00
C PRO A 61 9.65 6.49 12.88
N THR A 62 10.90 6.88 13.04
CA THR A 62 11.89 6.16 13.86
C THR A 62 11.77 6.46 15.35
N SER A 63 11.01 7.48 15.75
CA SER A 63 10.84 7.87 17.16
C SER A 63 9.39 7.81 17.59
N PHE A 64 9.16 7.37 18.82
CA PHE A 64 7.83 7.33 19.42
C PHE A 64 7.20 8.73 19.54
N GLY A 65 8.00 9.75 19.85
CA GLY A 65 7.52 11.13 19.91
C GLY A 65 6.94 11.61 18.57
N GLN A 66 7.63 11.31 17.48
CA GLN A 66 7.16 11.66 16.14
C GLN A 66 5.89 10.86 15.76
N LEU A 67 5.79 9.59 16.18
CA LEU A 67 4.60 8.77 15.96
C LEU A 67 3.35 9.39 16.62
N MET A 68 3.49 10.06 17.76
CA MET A 68 2.37 10.74 18.42
C MET A 68 1.83 11.92 17.60
N TYR A 69 2.66 12.55 16.75
CA TYR A 69 2.24 13.63 15.85
C TYR A 69 1.69 13.13 14.52
N GLN A 70 2.03 11.89 14.12
CA GLN A 70 1.53 11.27 12.89
C GLN A 70 1.01 9.83 13.10
N PRO A 71 -0.01 9.65 13.96
CA PRO A 71 -0.52 8.33 14.33
C PRO A 71 -1.10 7.54 13.15
N TRP A 72 -1.57 8.22 12.10
CA TRP A 72 -2.04 7.60 10.86
C TRP A 72 -0.96 6.78 10.15
N SER A 73 0.32 7.06 10.38
CA SER A 73 1.43 6.34 9.76
C SER A 73 1.46 4.86 10.14
N LEU A 74 0.87 4.46 11.27
CA LEU A 74 0.68 3.06 11.66
C LEU A 74 -0.17 2.26 10.65
N PHE A 75 -0.94 2.94 9.82
CA PHE A 75 -1.75 2.30 8.78
C PHE A 75 -1.24 2.61 7.39
N THR A 76 -0.89 3.87 7.12
CA THR A 76 -0.48 4.32 5.79
C THR A 76 0.82 3.67 5.32
N TYR A 77 1.76 3.37 6.23
CA TYR A 77 3.02 2.74 5.87
C TYR A 77 2.84 1.38 5.17
N SER A 78 1.77 0.65 5.48
CA SER A 78 1.51 -0.68 4.90
C SER A 78 1.22 -0.63 3.39
N PHE A 79 0.87 0.54 2.86
CA PHE A 79 0.64 0.78 1.44
C PHE A 79 1.88 1.35 0.72
N VAL A 80 2.92 1.76 1.47
CA VAL A 80 4.13 2.37 0.91
C VAL A 80 5.17 1.30 0.65
N HIS A 81 5.57 1.14 -0.61
CA HIS A 81 6.58 0.18 -1.02
C HIS A 81 7.73 0.92 -1.72
N GLU A 82 8.95 0.68 -1.27
CA GLU A 82 10.13 1.40 -1.77
C GLU A 82 10.67 0.87 -3.10
N GLY A 83 10.31 -0.36 -3.48
CA GLY A 83 10.82 -0.96 -4.70
C GLY A 83 9.90 -2.03 -5.30
N LEU A 84 10.15 -2.33 -6.58
CA LEU A 84 9.35 -3.29 -7.34
C LEU A 84 9.37 -4.70 -6.72
N LEU A 85 10.54 -5.17 -6.28
CA LEU A 85 10.63 -6.49 -5.63
C LEU A 85 9.91 -6.51 -4.29
N HIS A 86 9.97 -5.40 -3.54
CA HIS A 86 9.30 -5.29 -2.24
C HIS A 86 7.79 -5.43 -2.42
N ILE A 87 7.17 -4.67 -3.32
CA ILE A 87 5.73 -4.79 -3.57
C ILE A 87 5.36 -6.16 -4.16
N LEU A 88 6.18 -6.69 -5.08
CA LEU A 88 5.93 -7.99 -5.69
C LEU A 88 5.84 -9.11 -4.66
N PHE A 89 6.84 -9.23 -3.78
CA PHE A 89 6.83 -10.26 -2.74
C PHE A 89 5.74 -10.04 -1.70
N ASN A 90 5.48 -8.80 -1.30
CA ASN A 90 4.40 -8.51 -0.36
C ASN A 90 3.02 -8.85 -0.94
N MET A 91 2.76 -8.51 -2.19
CA MET A 91 1.49 -8.83 -2.84
C MET A 91 1.34 -10.33 -3.11
N LEU A 92 2.44 -11.01 -3.44
CA LEU A 92 2.43 -12.46 -3.62
C LEU A 92 2.11 -13.19 -2.31
N LEU A 93 2.75 -12.81 -1.21
CA LEU A 93 2.48 -13.38 0.12
C LEU A 93 1.05 -13.04 0.58
N LEU A 94 0.63 -11.79 0.37
CA LEU A 94 -0.74 -11.37 0.68
C LEU A 94 -1.77 -12.18 -0.12
N TYR A 95 -1.51 -12.43 -1.40
CA TYR A 95 -2.38 -13.24 -2.24
C TYR A 95 -2.48 -14.68 -1.74
N TRP A 96 -1.36 -15.35 -1.48
CA TRP A 96 -1.37 -16.74 -1.03
C TRP A 96 -2.01 -16.90 0.34
N PHE A 97 -1.54 -16.16 1.34
CA PHE A 97 -2.06 -16.28 2.71
C PHE A 97 -3.46 -15.67 2.84
N GLY A 98 -3.73 -14.58 2.10
CA GLY A 98 -5.05 -13.96 2.08
C GLY A 98 -6.11 -14.85 1.43
N ALA A 99 -5.77 -15.60 0.39
CA ALA A 99 -6.69 -16.57 -0.22
C ALA A 99 -7.03 -17.71 0.75
N ILE A 100 -6.03 -18.28 1.42
CA ILE A 100 -6.24 -19.33 2.43
C ILE A 100 -7.09 -18.77 3.59
N ALA A 101 -6.79 -17.58 4.08
CA ALA A 101 -7.57 -16.97 5.15
C ALA A 101 -9.01 -16.68 4.69
N GLY A 102 -9.20 -16.19 3.48
CA GLY A 102 -10.52 -15.94 2.89
C GLY A 102 -11.38 -17.20 2.82
N ASP A 103 -10.78 -18.32 2.43
CA ASP A 103 -11.46 -19.61 2.38
C ASP A 103 -11.82 -20.16 3.77
N LEU A 104 -10.94 -19.97 4.76
CA LEU A 104 -11.14 -20.50 6.10
C LEU A 104 -12.08 -19.64 6.97
N ILE A 105 -11.98 -18.33 6.91
CA ILE A 105 -12.67 -17.42 7.84
C ILE A 105 -13.60 -16.42 7.16
N GLY A 106 -13.64 -16.41 5.84
CA GLY A 106 -14.51 -15.58 5.01
C GLY A 106 -13.89 -14.23 4.61
N ASP A 107 -14.30 -13.76 3.43
CA ASP A 107 -13.80 -12.54 2.80
C ASP A 107 -13.96 -11.28 3.67
N ARG A 108 -15.06 -11.17 4.41
CA ARG A 108 -15.34 -10.00 5.26
C ARG A 108 -14.31 -9.76 6.37
N ARG A 109 -13.55 -10.80 6.74
CA ARG A 109 -12.53 -10.74 7.81
C ARG A 109 -11.15 -10.40 7.29
N ILE A 110 -10.93 -10.40 5.98
CA ILE A 110 -9.62 -10.10 5.37
C ILE A 110 -9.21 -8.65 5.64
N PHE A 111 -10.10 -7.68 5.43
CA PHE A 111 -9.77 -6.28 5.70
C PHE A 111 -9.43 -6.00 7.17
N PRO A 112 -10.22 -6.42 8.16
CA PRO A 112 -9.83 -6.29 9.56
C PRO A 112 -8.48 -6.94 9.89
N ILE A 113 -8.19 -8.13 9.38
CA ILE A 113 -6.91 -8.80 9.62
C ILE A 113 -5.75 -8.01 9.01
N TYR A 114 -5.90 -7.54 7.77
CA TYR A 114 -4.90 -6.70 7.13
C TYR A 114 -4.65 -5.41 7.93
N PHE A 115 -5.72 -4.75 8.35
CA PHE A 115 -5.67 -3.50 9.10
C PHE A 115 -5.01 -3.67 10.47
N TYR A 116 -5.43 -4.68 11.25
CA TYR A 116 -4.81 -4.96 12.55
C TYR A 116 -3.38 -5.48 12.41
N GLY A 117 -3.10 -6.26 11.38
CA GLY A 117 -1.74 -6.69 11.05
C GLY A 117 -0.81 -5.50 10.78
N ALA A 118 -1.27 -4.50 10.01
CA ALA A 118 -0.54 -3.27 9.78
C ALA A 118 -0.32 -2.49 11.09
N PHE A 119 -1.37 -2.32 11.89
CA PHE A 119 -1.28 -1.60 13.16
C PHE A 119 -0.28 -2.23 14.13
N PHE A 120 -0.43 -3.52 14.43
CA PHE A 120 0.47 -4.20 15.36
C PHE A 120 1.88 -4.40 14.78
N GLY A 121 2.01 -4.64 13.49
CA GLY A 121 3.30 -4.71 12.80
C GLY A 121 4.06 -3.40 12.87
N GLY A 122 3.37 -2.26 12.80
CA GLY A 122 3.97 -0.94 12.93
C GLY A 122 4.39 -0.57 14.35
N LEU A 123 3.79 -1.20 15.38
CA LEU A 123 4.16 -0.97 16.78
C LEU A 123 5.43 -1.74 17.20
N PHE A 124 5.71 -2.83 16.52
CA PHE A 124 6.88 -3.69 16.80
C PHE A 124 7.97 -3.53 15.75
#